data_2c7825ca5d592ca58174ee393380a156
#
_entry.id   2c7825ca5d592ca58174ee393380a156
#
_cell.length_a   1.000
_cell.length_b   1.000
_cell.length_c   1.000
_cell.angle_alpha   90.00
_cell.angle_beta   90.00
_cell.angle_gamma   90.00
#
_symmetry.space_group_name_H-M   'P 1'
#
loop_
_entity.id
_entity.type
_entity.pdbx_description
1 polymer ?
#
loop_
_entity_poly.entity_id
_entity_poly.type
_entity_poly.pdbx_seq_one_letter_code
_entity_poly.pdbx_strand_id
1 'polypeptide(L)'
;MNEVQPARRFARVEIRARVQVSSLEPQLDPETGVPISWESDELCATLSVGGAFIHTADPPPRGNRLLLQIHLPSGESIETVGRVAWARYPLSGTREPGVGIEFVAPTGEARGALERLLSGAQGRSRES
;
A
#
# COMPACT_ATOMS: atom_id res chain seq x y z
N MET A 1 -4.34 19.65 -16.25
CA MET A 1 -4.38 19.17 -15.91
C MET A 1 -4.33 18.21 -15.39
N ASN A 2 -4.48 17.80 -15.36
CA ASN A 2 -4.50 16.97 -14.96
C ASN A 2 -3.78 16.02 -14.69
N GLU A 3 -3.28 16.11 -14.50
CA GLU A 3 -2.30 15.51 -14.28
C GLU A 3 -2.26 14.60 -13.24
N VAL A 4 -2.96 14.67 -12.52
CA VAL A 4 -3.21 13.71 -11.60
C VAL A 4 -3.21 12.37 -12.11
N GLN A 5 -3.04 12.34 -13.26
CA GLN A 5 -3.36 11.29 -14.01
C GLN A 5 -2.59 10.02 -13.83
N PRO A 6 -1.32 9.99 -13.47
CA PRO A 6 -0.65 8.72 -13.31
C PRO A 6 -1.37 7.79 -12.38
N ALA A 7 -1.98 8.33 -11.36
CA ALA A 7 -2.69 7.49 -10.42
C ALA A 7 -3.92 6.89 -11.04
N ARG A 8 -4.42 7.46 -12.10
CA ARG A 8 -5.63 6.96 -12.73
C ARG A 8 -5.40 6.01 -13.86
N ARG A 9 -4.14 5.74 -14.18
CA ARG A 9 -3.84 4.78 -15.20
C ARG A 9 -4.26 3.40 -14.81
N PHE A 10 -4.37 3.12 -13.52
CA PHE A 10 -4.67 1.80 -13.04
C PHE A 10 -6.02 1.82 -12.35
N ALA A 11 -6.84 0.82 -12.64
CA ALA A 11 -8.10 0.66 -11.94
C ALA A 11 -7.83 0.46 -10.46
N ARG A 12 -8.63 1.09 -9.64
CA ARG A 12 -8.53 0.98 -8.19
C ARG A 12 -9.77 0.31 -7.66
N VAL A 13 -9.60 -0.52 -6.67
CA VAL A 13 -10.74 -1.08 -5.97
C VAL A 13 -10.59 -0.77 -4.49
N GLU A 14 -11.73 -0.50 -3.87
CA GLU A 14 -11.78 -0.37 -2.44
C GLU A 14 -11.82 -1.74 -1.84
N ILE A 15 -10.94 -2.00 -0.90
CA ILE A 15 -10.94 -3.26 -0.19
C ILE A 15 -10.70 -2.95 1.28
N ARG A 16 -10.86 -3.96 2.09
CA ARG A 16 -10.50 -3.84 3.50
C ARG A 16 -9.67 -5.06 3.81
N ALA A 17 -8.39 -4.92 3.55
CA ALA A 17 -7.50 -6.04 3.66
C ALA A 17 -6.42 -5.75 4.69
N ARG A 18 -6.10 -6.75 5.49
CA ARG A 18 -4.98 -6.63 6.40
C ARG A 18 -3.69 -6.58 5.61
N VAL A 19 -2.80 -5.71 6.00
CA VAL A 19 -1.48 -5.66 5.40
C VAL A 19 -0.45 -5.60 6.52
N GLN A 20 0.55 -6.45 6.40
CA GLN A 20 1.69 -6.41 7.30
C GLN A 20 2.76 -5.59 6.62
N VAL A 21 3.20 -4.54 7.29
CA VAL A 21 4.15 -3.59 6.75
C VAL A 21 5.45 -3.74 7.53
N SER A 22 6.55 -3.92 6.80
CA SER A 22 7.87 -4.04 7.44
C SER A 22 8.80 -3.04 6.81
N SER A 23 9.68 -2.45 7.62
CA SER A 23 10.66 -1.52 7.08
C SER A 23 11.75 -2.30 6.36
N LEU A 24 12.11 -1.82 5.17
CA LEU A 24 13.27 -2.35 4.46
C LEU A 24 14.52 -1.56 4.76
N GLU A 25 14.35 -0.34 5.21
CA GLU A 25 15.48 0.53 5.50
C GLU A 25 15.46 0.83 6.98
N PRO A 26 16.30 0.17 7.75
CA PRO A 26 16.29 0.39 9.20
C PRO A 26 16.65 1.83 9.51
N GLN A 27 16.01 2.36 10.52
CA GLN A 27 16.32 3.68 11.01
C GLN A 27 17.23 3.56 12.21
N LEU A 28 18.11 4.53 12.38
CA LEU A 28 18.98 4.51 13.54
C LEU A 28 18.24 5.08 14.73
N ASP A 29 18.36 4.40 15.85
CA ASP A 29 17.84 4.91 17.11
C ASP A 29 18.59 6.21 17.43
N PRO A 30 17.89 7.32 17.63
CA PRO A 30 18.60 8.60 17.90
C PRO A 30 19.44 8.57 19.16
N GLU A 31 19.11 7.72 20.12
CA GLU A 31 19.85 7.68 21.36
C GLU A 31 21.03 6.73 21.33
N THR A 32 20.88 5.59 20.69
CA THR A 32 21.92 4.57 20.74
C THR A 32 22.68 4.40 19.43
N GLY A 33 22.12 4.91 18.33
CA GLY A 33 22.72 4.71 17.03
C GLY A 33 22.54 3.32 16.47
N VAL A 34 21.75 2.49 17.12
CA VAL A 34 21.55 1.10 16.72
C VAL A 34 20.49 1.05 15.64
N PRO A 35 20.68 0.27 14.56
CA PRO A 35 19.64 0.14 13.55
C PRO A 35 18.39 -0.53 14.11
N ILE A 36 17.23 0.03 13.78
CA ILE A 36 15.95 -0.49 14.21
C ILE A 36 15.12 -0.82 12.99
N SER A 37 14.60 -2.04 12.96
CA SER A 37 13.58 -2.43 11.99
C SER A 37 12.25 -2.50 12.70
N TRP A 38 11.17 -2.22 11.96
CA TRP A 38 9.85 -2.24 12.56
C TRP A 38 8.87 -2.97 11.65
N GLU A 39 7.82 -3.42 12.26
CA GLU A 39 6.71 -4.13 11.60
C GLU A 39 5.42 -3.63 12.20
N SER A 40 4.40 -3.52 11.39
CA SER A 40 3.08 -3.15 11.91
C SER A 40 2.00 -3.82 11.08
N ASP A 41 0.83 -4.01 11.71
CA ASP A 41 -0.35 -4.50 11.03
C ASP A 41 -1.24 -3.31 10.75
N GLU A 42 -1.58 -3.12 9.48
CA GLU A 42 -2.35 -1.97 9.07
C GLU A 42 -3.51 -2.42 8.18
N LEU A 43 -4.27 -1.47 7.70
CA LEU A 43 -5.41 -1.73 6.84
C LEU A 43 -5.14 -1.15 5.46
N CYS A 44 -5.21 -2.00 4.45
CA CYS A 44 -5.14 -1.56 3.07
C CYS A 44 -6.54 -1.19 2.63
N ALA A 45 -6.75 0.06 2.26
CA ALA A 45 -8.07 0.57 1.93
C ALA A 45 -8.37 0.53 0.44
N THR A 46 -7.37 0.77 -0.39
CA THR A 46 -7.56 0.66 -1.84
C THR A 46 -6.35 -0.03 -2.44
N LEU A 47 -6.58 -0.67 -3.59
CA LEU A 47 -5.55 -1.46 -4.22
C LEU A 47 -5.67 -1.32 -5.73
N SER A 48 -4.53 -1.26 -6.41
CA SER A 48 -4.46 -1.26 -7.86
C SER A 48 -3.21 -2.05 -8.28
N VAL A 49 -3.03 -2.23 -9.58
CA VAL A 49 -1.83 -2.91 -10.05
C VAL A 49 -0.58 -2.11 -9.71
N GLY A 50 -0.69 -0.79 -9.64
CA GLY A 50 0.47 0.06 -9.41
C GLY A 50 0.72 0.43 -7.97
N GLY A 51 -0.23 0.23 -7.06
CA GLY A 51 -0.01 0.63 -5.70
C GLY A 51 -1.22 0.48 -4.81
N ALA A 52 -1.15 1.08 -3.63
CA ALA A 52 -2.16 0.91 -2.60
C ALA A 52 -2.21 2.14 -1.72
N PHE A 53 -3.36 2.35 -1.08
CA PHE A 53 -3.44 3.30 0.03
C PHE A 53 -3.62 2.50 1.32
N ILE A 54 -2.77 2.78 2.28
CA ILE A 54 -2.74 2.07 3.55
C ILE A 54 -3.01 3.05 4.67
N HIS A 55 -4.02 2.77 5.49
CA HIS A 55 -4.27 3.57 6.68
C HIS A 55 -3.23 3.24 7.72
N THR A 56 -2.64 4.26 8.29
CA THR A 56 -1.70 4.10 9.39
C THR A 56 -1.69 5.38 10.19
N ALA A 57 -1.62 5.25 11.50
CA ALA A 57 -1.56 6.41 12.39
C ALA A 57 -0.19 7.06 12.38
N ASP A 58 0.82 6.33 11.91
CA ASP A 58 2.20 6.81 11.95
C ASP A 58 2.84 6.63 10.58
N PRO A 59 2.49 7.47 9.61
CA PRO A 59 2.97 7.28 8.24
C PRO A 59 4.49 7.37 8.16
N PRO A 60 5.13 6.38 7.52
CA PRO A 60 6.58 6.46 7.31
C PRO A 60 6.91 7.58 6.32
N PRO A 61 8.15 8.04 6.35
CA PRO A 61 8.54 9.16 5.50
C PRO A 61 8.46 8.82 4.03
N ARG A 62 8.15 9.84 3.25
CA ARG A 62 8.11 9.73 1.81
C ARG A 62 9.45 9.22 1.29
N GLY A 63 9.39 8.32 0.35
CA GLY A 63 10.58 7.71 -0.25
C GLY A 63 11.03 6.43 0.40
N ASN A 64 10.57 6.16 1.62
CA ASN A 64 10.95 4.91 2.30
C ASN A 64 10.40 3.72 1.54
N ARG A 65 11.19 2.64 1.53
CA ARG A 65 10.76 1.38 0.95
C ARG A 65 10.28 0.46 2.04
N LEU A 66 9.22 -0.25 1.73
CA LEU A 66 8.55 -1.11 2.68
C LEU A 66 8.30 -2.47 2.05
N LEU A 67 8.36 -3.50 2.87
CA LEU A 67 7.90 -4.82 2.45
C LEU A 67 6.46 -4.95 2.88
N LEU A 68 5.60 -5.31 1.95
CA LEU A 68 4.17 -5.40 2.20
C LEU A 68 3.71 -6.82 2.00
N GLN A 69 2.94 -7.33 2.94
CA GLN A 69 2.26 -8.59 2.79
C GLN A 69 0.78 -8.32 2.92
N ILE A 70 0.07 -8.36 1.81
CA ILE A 70 -1.33 -7.98 1.74
C ILE A 70 -2.17 -9.25 1.69
N HIS A 71 -3.11 -9.37 2.63
CA HIS A 71 -3.97 -10.54 2.70
C HIS A 71 -5.27 -10.22 2.01
N LEU A 72 -5.46 -10.79 0.82
CA LEU A 72 -6.61 -10.50 0.01
C LEU A 72 -7.86 -11.21 0.52
N PRO A 73 -9.05 -10.66 0.22
CA PRO A 73 -10.29 -11.32 0.65
C PRO A 73 -10.44 -12.74 0.12
N SER A 74 -9.80 -13.06 -0.99
CA SER A 74 -9.85 -14.40 -1.56
C SER A 74 -9.09 -15.43 -0.74
N GLY A 75 -8.27 -14.99 0.21
CA GLY A 75 -7.37 -15.86 0.94
C GLY A 75 -5.96 -15.86 0.39
N GLU A 76 -5.77 -15.31 -0.79
CA GLU A 76 -4.41 -15.16 -1.33
C GLU A 76 -3.67 -14.07 -0.59
N SER A 77 -2.34 -14.19 -0.56
CA SER A 77 -1.49 -13.14 -0.02
C SER A 77 -0.56 -12.66 -1.12
N ILE A 78 -0.31 -11.36 -1.11
CA ILE A 78 0.62 -10.75 -2.04
C ILE A 78 1.78 -10.17 -1.24
N GLU A 79 2.99 -10.55 -1.60
CA GLU A 79 4.18 -9.96 -0.98
C GLU A 79 4.88 -9.12 -2.04
N THR A 80 5.10 -7.85 -1.73
CA THR A 80 5.72 -6.96 -2.70
C THR A 80 6.41 -5.82 -1.97
N VAL A 81 7.33 -5.17 -2.67
CA VAL A 81 8.02 -4.00 -2.16
C VAL A 81 7.29 -2.77 -2.65
N GLY A 82 7.07 -1.82 -1.76
CA GLY A 82 6.49 -0.55 -2.12
C GLY A 82 7.33 0.60 -1.65
N ARG A 83 7.12 1.74 -2.23
CA ARG A 83 7.78 2.98 -1.83
C ARG A 83 6.71 3.99 -1.45
N VAL A 84 6.94 4.71 -0.36
CA VAL A 84 5.99 5.73 0.07
C VAL A 84 6.04 6.89 -0.92
N ALA A 85 4.96 7.07 -1.66
CA ALA A 85 4.88 8.12 -2.66
C ALA A 85 4.36 9.41 -2.06
N TRP A 86 3.42 9.31 -1.11
CA TRP A 86 2.89 10.48 -0.41
C TRP A 86 2.31 10.01 0.91
N ALA A 87 2.15 10.95 1.83
CA ALA A 87 1.65 10.64 3.16
C ALA A 87 0.62 11.67 3.57
N ARG A 88 -0.36 11.23 4.36
CA ARG A 88 -1.36 12.09 4.96
C ARG A 88 -1.24 11.92 6.47
N TYR A 89 -0.90 13.01 7.14
CA TYR A 89 -0.60 12.96 8.56
C TYR A 89 -1.84 13.28 9.39
N PRO A 90 -1.86 12.85 10.64
CA PRO A 90 -3.05 13.03 11.49
C PRO A 90 -3.50 14.47 11.67
N LEU A 91 -2.63 15.41 11.40
CA LEU A 91 -2.95 16.81 11.59
C LEU A 91 -3.97 17.35 10.63
N SER A 92 -4.27 16.65 9.58
CA SER A 92 -5.18 17.19 8.60
C SER A 92 -6.62 17.22 9.05
N GLY A 93 -6.94 16.64 10.14
CA GLY A 93 -8.23 16.83 10.77
C GLY A 93 -9.35 16.00 10.22
N THR A 94 -9.70 16.14 8.97
CA THR A 94 -10.89 15.51 8.45
C THR A 94 -10.66 14.20 7.73
N ARG A 95 -9.42 13.91 7.37
CA ARG A 95 -9.11 12.70 6.63
C ARG A 95 -8.27 11.79 7.48
N GLU A 96 -8.49 10.49 7.28
CA GLU A 96 -7.72 9.52 8.02
C GLU A 96 -6.28 9.51 7.56
N PRO A 97 -5.34 9.37 8.47
CA PRO A 97 -3.93 9.33 8.10
C PRO A 97 -3.59 8.05 7.36
N GLY A 98 -2.57 8.12 6.54
CA GLY A 98 -2.14 6.96 5.78
C GLY A 98 -1.09 7.32 4.77
N VAL A 99 -0.74 6.33 3.96
CA VAL A 99 0.29 6.50 2.95
C VAL A 99 -0.20 5.95 1.63
N GLY A 100 0.15 6.66 0.57
CA GLY A 100 0.01 6.15 -0.78
C GLY A 100 1.29 5.46 -1.15
N ILE A 101 1.17 4.18 -1.54
CA ILE A 101 2.31 3.33 -1.84
C ILE A 101 2.35 3.06 -3.33
N GLU A 102 3.54 3.18 -3.90
CA GLU A 102 3.80 2.80 -5.27
C GLU A 102 4.56 1.48 -5.24
N PHE A 103 4.05 0.45 -5.94
CA PHE A 103 4.75 -0.83 -5.97
C PHE A 103 6.01 -0.72 -6.81
N VAL A 104 7.08 -1.34 -6.32
CA VAL A 104 8.37 -1.28 -6.98
C VAL A 104 8.61 -2.65 -7.62
N ALA A 105 8.49 -2.73 -8.94
CA ALA A 105 8.77 -3.94 -9.70
C ALA A 105 8.14 -5.19 -9.09
N PRO A 106 6.81 -5.24 -9.00
CA PRO A 106 6.18 -6.43 -8.41
C PRO A 106 6.52 -7.66 -9.21
N THR A 107 6.61 -8.80 -8.49
CA THR A 107 6.89 -10.08 -9.16
C THR A 107 5.72 -10.45 -10.05
N GLY A 108 5.95 -11.40 -10.95
CA GLY A 108 4.87 -11.89 -11.80
C GLY A 108 3.74 -12.49 -11.00
N GLU A 109 4.07 -13.16 -9.91
CA GLU A 109 3.08 -13.77 -9.05
C GLU A 109 2.22 -12.69 -8.36
N ALA A 110 2.84 -11.65 -7.85
CA ALA A 110 2.11 -10.57 -7.21
C ALA A 110 1.23 -9.84 -8.22
N ARG A 111 1.77 -9.56 -9.39
CA ARG A 111 1.02 -8.88 -10.43
C ARG A 111 -0.18 -9.73 -10.87
N GLY A 112 0.01 -11.03 -11.03
CA GLY A 112 -1.09 -11.90 -11.41
C GLY A 112 -2.21 -11.92 -10.39
N ALA A 113 -1.87 -11.97 -9.10
CA ALA A 113 -2.87 -11.95 -8.05
C ALA A 113 -3.63 -10.63 -8.04
N LEU A 114 -2.93 -9.52 -8.25
CA LEU A 114 -3.57 -8.22 -8.32
C LEU A 114 -4.53 -8.14 -9.51
N GLU A 115 -4.10 -8.64 -10.64
CA GLU A 115 -4.94 -8.60 -11.84
C GLU A 115 -6.20 -9.43 -11.66
N ARG A 116 -6.09 -10.58 -11.02
CA ARG A 116 -7.24 -11.43 -10.75
C ARG A 116 -8.25 -10.72 -9.84
N LEU A 117 -7.74 -10.08 -8.80
CA LEU A 117 -8.60 -9.36 -7.89
C LEU A 117 -9.33 -8.21 -8.59
N LEU A 118 -8.60 -7.45 -9.38
CA LEU A 118 -9.16 -6.29 -10.04
C LEU A 118 -10.16 -6.69 -11.11
N SER A 119 -9.89 -7.75 -11.84
CA SER A 119 -10.82 -8.26 -12.84
C SER A 119 -12.12 -8.74 -12.20
N GLY A 120 -12.01 -9.45 -11.10
CA GLY A 120 -13.19 -9.91 -10.38
C GLY A 120 -14.02 -8.77 -9.85
N ALA A 121 -13.38 -7.75 -9.30
CA ALA A 121 -14.10 -6.60 -8.78
C ALA A 121 -14.80 -5.84 -9.91
N GLN A 122 -14.13 -5.67 -11.02
CA GLN A 122 -14.71 -4.98 -12.16
C GLN A 122 -15.87 -5.76 -12.75
N GLY A 123 -15.75 -7.07 -12.80
CA GLY A 123 -16.84 -7.91 -13.29
C GLY A 123 -18.06 -7.79 -12.42
N ARG A 124 -17.88 -7.78 -11.11
CA ARG A 124 -19.00 -7.62 -10.20
C ARG A 124 -19.64 -6.25 -10.33
N SER A 125 -18.83 -5.23 -10.50
CA SER A 125 -19.36 -3.89 -10.70
C SER A 125 -20.22 -3.81 -11.94
N ARG A 126 -19.80 -4.45 -12.98
CA ARG A 126 -20.55 -4.40 -14.22
C ARG A 126 -21.89 -5.12 -14.13
N GLU A 127 -21.94 -6.15 -13.35
CA GLU A 127 -23.15 -6.93 -13.20
C GLU A 127 -24.16 -6.26 -12.31
N SER A 128 -23.76 -5.35 -11.51
CA SER A 128 -24.69 -4.67 -10.66
C SER A 128 -25.18 -3.39 -11.33
#